data_267d108d9cc64db24cd8b7e56cf347a3
#
_entry.id   267d108d9cc64db24cd8b7e56cf347a3
#
_cell.length_a   1.000
_cell.length_b   1.000
_cell.length_c   1.000
_cell.angle_alpha   90.00
_cell.angle_beta   90.00
_cell.angle_gamma   90.00
#
_symmetry.space_group_name_H-M   'P 1'
#
loop_
_entity.id
_entity.type
_entity.pdbx_description
1 polymer ?
#
loop_
_entity_poly.entity_id
_entity_poly.type
_entity_poly.pdbx_seq_one_letter_code
_entity_poly.pdbx_strand_id
1 'polypeptide(L)'
;ERFFPLPDYDLSEDRVKVTITGKVLDVDFARTLARNKELTLDEIILLDKVQKKKPLNEAEEKYLKDRKLIEGRKPNYYISAGIAASLPDSAMKAHYIKTRGFDDAHYKKMILEYLAKFGKSKRFGIEELLWDKLPDILTDKQKKNKVTNLLSALRDEGKIKNEGYSEWILI
;
A
#
# COMPACT_ATOMS: atom_id res chain seq x y z
N GLU A 1 -24.70 -9.07 8.20
CA GLU A 1 -24.29 -8.85 6.79
C GLU A 1 -22.97 -8.07 6.67
N ARG A 2 -22.65 -7.16 7.61
CA ARG A 2 -21.42 -6.36 7.60
C ARG A 2 -20.13 -7.16 7.81
N PHE A 3 -20.22 -8.41 8.24
CA PHE A 3 -19.06 -9.25 8.56
C PHE A 3 -18.68 -10.21 7.45
N PHE A 4 -19.44 -10.29 6.39
CA PHE A 4 -19.19 -11.17 5.26
C PHE A 4 -18.97 -10.36 3.99
N PRO A 5 -18.06 -10.80 3.12
CA PRO A 5 -17.87 -10.15 1.83
C PRO A 5 -19.15 -10.25 1.00
N LEU A 6 -19.39 -9.24 0.18
CA LEU A 6 -20.46 -9.28 -0.79
C LEU A 6 -20.23 -10.37 -1.84
N PRO A 7 -21.29 -10.97 -2.39
CA PRO A 7 -21.16 -11.89 -3.50
C PRO A 7 -20.41 -11.26 -4.68
N ASP A 8 -19.55 -12.04 -5.29
CA ASP A 8 -18.88 -11.65 -6.54
C ASP A 8 -19.68 -12.14 -7.72
N TYR A 9 -20.00 -11.23 -8.65
CA TYR A 9 -20.69 -11.54 -9.90
C TYR A 9 -19.70 -11.47 -11.06
N ASP A 10 -19.56 -12.56 -11.77
CA ASP A 10 -18.85 -12.61 -13.04
C ASP A 10 -19.93 -12.71 -14.15
N LEU A 11 -20.01 -11.63 -14.93
CA LEU A 11 -20.96 -11.47 -16.04
C LEU A 11 -20.26 -11.60 -17.40
N SER A 12 -19.03 -12.13 -17.40
CA SER A 12 -18.31 -12.43 -18.63
C SER A 12 -18.91 -13.69 -19.27
N GLU A 13 -18.96 -13.72 -20.58
CA GLU A 13 -19.59 -14.79 -21.37
C GLU A 13 -21.13 -14.85 -21.22
N ASP A 14 -21.78 -15.82 -21.86
CA ASP A 14 -23.24 -16.02 -21.89
C ASP A 14 -23.81 -16.62 -20.58
N ARG A 15 -23.11 -16.48 -19.47
CA ARG A 15 -23.52 -17.03 -18.17
C ARG A 15 -23.20 -16.09 -17.02
N VAL A 16 -24.00 -16.16 -15.98
CA VAL A 16 -23.76 -15.46 -14.72
C VAL A 16 -23.16 -16.45 -13.72
N LYS A 17 -21.94 -16.16 -13.25
CA LYS A 17 -21.31 -16.88 -12.15
C LYS A 17 -21.36 -16.04 -10.90
N VAL A 18 -21.96 -16.56 -9.83
CA VAL A 18 -22.01 -15.93 -8.52
C VAL A 18 -21.10 -16.71 -7.56
N THR A 19 -20.16 -16.02 -6.93
CA THR A 19 -19.33 -16.61 -5.88
C THR A 19 -19.72 -16.01 -4.53
N ILE A 20 -20.23 -16.85 -3.63
CA ILE A 20 -20.61 -16.46 -2.26
C ILE A 20 -19.58 -17.05 -1.31
N THR A 21 -18.87 -16.19 -0.59
CA THR A 21 -17.90 -16.62 0.41
C THR A 21 -18.59 -16.77 1.76
N GLY A 22 -18.63 -17.97 2.29
CA GLY A 22 -19.31 -18.32 3.55
C GLY A 22 -18.54 -17.99 4.83
N LYS A 23 -17.39 -17.31 4.74
CA LYS A 23 -16.58 -16.91 5.88
C LYS A 23 -16.04 -15.50 5.73
N VAL A 24 -15.70 -14.84 6.82
CA VAL A 24 -14.99 -13.57 6.81
C VAL A 24 -13.60 -13.78 6.19
N LEU A 25 -13.30 -13.08 5.10
CA LEU A 25 -12.01 -13.16 4.40
C LEU A 25 -10.93 -12.36 5.14
N ASP A 26 -11.31 -11.20 5.66
CA ASP A 26 -10.45 -10.31 6.42
C ASP A 26 -11.17 -9.84 7.68
N VAL A 27 -10.72 -10.37 8.82
CA VAL A 27 -11.33 -10.08 10.13
C VAL A 27 -11.14 -8.62 10.50
N ASP A 28 -10.02 -8.03 10.16
CA ASP A 28 -9.71 -6.64 10.51
C ASP A 28 -10.55 -5.67 9.69
N PHE A 29 -10.77 -5.98 8.42
CA PHE A 29 -11.71 -5.23 7.58
C PHE A 29 -13.14 -5.32 8.10
N ALA A 30 -13.61 -6.53 8.46
CA ALA A 30 -14.95 -6.72 9.02
C ALA A 30 -15.14 -5.95 10.33
N ARG A 31 -14.12 -5.92 11.21
CA ARG A 31 -14.11 -5.12 12.43
C ARG A 31 -14.16 -3.61 12.12
N THR A 32 -13.42 -3.16 11.11
CA THR A 32 -13.44 -1.77 10.64
C THR A 32 -14.85 -1.34 10.28
N LEU A 33 -15.52 -2.12 9.44
CA LEU A 33 -16.90 -1.87 9.02
C LEU A 33 -17.88 -1.88 10.20
N ALA A 34 -17.71 -2.80 11.14
CA ALA A 34 -18.57 -2.92 12.31
C ALA A 34 -18.47 -1.72 13.27
N ARG A 35 -17.29 -1.12 13.37
CA ARG A 35 -17.03 0.02 14.27
C ARG A 35 -17.34 1.36 13.65
N ASN A 36 -17.24 1.47 12.33
CA ASN A 36 -17.52 2.72 11.61
C ASN A 36 -19.00 2.81 11.26
N LYS A 37 -19.81 3.34 12.19
CA LYS A 37 -21.26 3.46 12.05
C LYS A 37 -21.71 4.52 11.04
N GLU A 38 -20.79 5.40 10.63
CA GLU A 38 -21.06 6.53 9.72
C GLU A 38 -20.96 6.15 8.24
N LEU A 39 -20.48 4.95 7.93
CA LEU A 39 -20.39 4.48 6.54
C LEU A 39 -21.78 4.06 6.02
N THR A 40 -22.12 4.59 4.85
CA THR A 40 -23.30 4.14 4.11
C THR A 40 -23.10 2.75 3.50
N LEU A 41 -24.19 2.11 3.08
CA LEU A 41 -24.10 0.80 2.41
C LEU A 41 -23.29 0.88 1.13
N ASP A 42 -23.47 1.94 0.35
CA ASP A 42 -22.71 2.14 -0.90
C ASP A 42 -21.21 2.29 -0.64
N GLU A 43 -20.82 3.03 0.40
CA GLU A 43 -19.42 3.16 0.80
C GLU A 43 -18.83 1.81 1.24
N ILE A 44 -19.60 1.00 1.95
CA ILE A 44 -19.18 -0.35 2.36
C ILE A 44 -18.94 -1.23 1.12
N ILE A 45 -19.84 -1.17 0.13
CA ILE A 45 -19.69 -1.91 -1.14
C ILE A 45 -18.44 -1.48 -1.89
N LEU A 46 -18.22 -0.16 -2.00
CA LEU A 46 -17.06 0.38 -2.69
C LEU A 46 -15.74 0.06 -1.97
N LEU A 47 -15.72 0.11 -0.65
CA LEU A 47 -14.55 -0.28 0.15
C LEU A 47 -14.25 -1.77 0.05
N ASP A 48 -15.26 -2.64 -0.06
CA ASP A 48 -15.08 -4.06 -0.35
C ASP A 48 -14.43 -4.30 -1.73
N LYS A 49 -14.83 -3.51 -2.75
CA LYS A 49 -14.15 -3.53 -4.06
C LYS A 49 -12.68 -3.18 -3.93
N VAL A 50 -12.35 -2.12 -3.17
CA VAL A 50 -10.97 -1.68 -2.93
C VAL A 50 -10.16 -2.77 -2.25
N GLN A 51 -10.69 -3.38 -1.20
CA GLN A 51 -10.02 -4.47 -0.48
C GLN A 51 -9.75 -5.68 -1.38
N LYS A 52 -10.70 -6.03 -2.23
CA LYS A 52 -10.57 -7.13 -3.20
C LYS A 52 -9.73 -6.76 -4.42
N LYS A 53 -9.13 -5.55 -4.45
CA LYS A 53 -8.37 -5.01 -5.59
C LYS A 53 -9.16 -5.02 -6.91
N LYS A 54 -10.47 -4.88 -6.82
CA LYS A 54 -11.34 -4.74 -8.00
C LYS A 54 -11.25 -3.31 -8.55
N PRO A 55 -11.36 -3.15 -9.88
CA PRO A 55 -11.30 -1.83 -10.49
C PRO A 55 -12.48 -0.96 -10.05
N LEU A 56 -12.19 0.31 -9.76
CA LEU A 56 -13.17 1.35 -9.57
C LEU A 56 -13.40 2.09 -10.88
N ASN A 57 -14.62 2.50 -11.15
CA ASN A 57 -14.87 3.47 -12.21
C ASN A 57 -14.51 4.90 -11.73
N GLU A 58 -14.49 5.88 -12.65
CA GLU A 58 -14.06 7.24 -12.32
C GLU A 58 -14.98 7.94 -11.30
N ALA A 59 -16.27 7.68 -11.33
CA ALA A 59 -17.23 8.26 -10.38
C ALA A 59 -17.04 7.67 -8.97
N GLU A 60 -16.87 6.35 -8.87
CA GLU A 60 -16.60 5.65 -7.61
C GLU A 60 -15.26 6.10 -7.01
N GLU A 61 -14.22 6.24 -7.86
CA GLU A 61 -12.91 6.71 -7.44
C GLU A 61 -12.99 8.13 -6.87
N LYS A 62 -13.61 9.04 -7.62
CA LYS A 62 -13.80 10.43 -7.21
C LYS A 62 -14.57 10.50 -5.90
N TYR A 63 -15.70 9.80 -5.81
CA TYR A 63 -16.54 9.78 -4.61
C TYR A 63 -15.76 9.33 -3.37
N LEU A 64 -15.04 8.20 -3.44
CA LEU A 64 -14.26 7.70 -2.32
C LEU A 64 -13.11 8.62 -1.91
N LYS A 65 -12.48 9.31 -2.87
CA LYS A 65 -11.42 10.30 -2.61
C LYS A 65 -11.98 11.57 -1.96
N ASP A 66 -13.07 12.10 -2.46
CA ASP A 66 -13.73 13.30 -1.91
C ASP A 66 -14.18 13.05 -0.46
N ARG A 67 -14.65 11.85 -0.17
CA ARG A 67 -14.99 11.38 1.17
C ARG A 67 -13.79 10.99 2.03
N LYS A 68 -12.57 11.03 1.48
CA LYS A 68 -11.31 10.61 2.15
C LYS A 68 -11.36 9.18 2.70
N LEU A 69 -12.08 8.30 2.03
CA LEU A 69 -12.24 6.90 2.43
C LEU A 69 -11.11 6.02 1.90
N ILE A 70 -10.45 6.45 0.82
CA ILE A 70 -9.32 5.75 0.21
C ILE A 70 -8.11 6.65 0.02
N GLU A 71 -6.95 6.02 -0.04
CA GLU A 71 -5.66 6.61 -0.38
C GLU A 71 -5.00 5.82 -1.51
N GLY A 72 -3.88 6.35 -2.03
CA GLY A 72 -3.14 5.72 -3.12
C GLY A 72 -3.47 6.29 -4.48
N ARG A 73 -3.01 5.60 -5.52
CA ARG A 73 -3.20 5.98 -6.93
C ARG A 73 -3.62 4.75 -7.75
N LYS A 74 -4.40 4.99 -8.79
CA LYS A 74 -4.81 3.94 -9.73
C LYS A 74 -3.60 3.13 -10.26
N PRO A 75 -3.65 1.82 -10.28
CA PRO A 75 -4.76 0.95 -9.87
C PRO A 75 -4.73 0.57 -8.37
N ASN A 76 -3.78 1.05 -7.60
CA ASN A 76 -3.45 0.58 -6.25
C ASN A 76 -4.06 1.52 -5.19
N TYR A 77 -5.36 1.38 -4.94
CA TYR A 77 -6.05 2.04 -3.83
C TYR A 77 -6.08 1.17 -2.59
N TYR A 78 -6.11 1.82 -1.42
CA TYR A 78 -6.27 1.19 -0.11
C TYR A 78 -7.08 2.08 0.81
N ILE A 79 -7.60 1.51 1.88
CA ILE A 79 -8.45 2.21 2.84
C ILE A 79 -7.63 3.29 3.55
N SER A 80 -8.22 4.47 3.75
CA SER A 80 -7.52 5.62 4.31
C SER A 80 -7.08 5.45 5.77
N ALA A 81 -6.04 6.21 6.14
CA ALA A 81 -5.57 6.29 7.52
C ALA A 81 -6.65 6.73 8.49
N GLY A 82 -7.57 7.61 8.07
CA GLY A 82 -8.66 8.08 8.91
C GLY A 82 -9.57 6.94 9.37
N ILE A 83 -9.92 6.02 8.45
CA ILE A 83 -10.68 4.83 8.81
C ILE A 83 -9.82 3.87 9.65
N ALA A 84 -8.57 3.65 9.27
CA ALA A 84 -7.66 2.77 10.02
C ALA A 84 -7.36 3.29 11.44
N ALA A 85 -7.27 4.61 11.61
CA ALA A 85 -6.98 5.24 12.91
C ALA A 85 -8.15 5.19 13.90
N SER A 86 -9.40 5.13 13.40
CA SER A 86 -10.60 4.98 14.25
C SER A 86 -10.67 3.60 14.94
N LEU A 87 -9.72 2.72 14.63
CA LEU A 87 -9.62 1.39 15.20
C LEU A 87 -8.64 1.35 16.37
N PRO A 88 -9.02 0.78 17.51
CA PRO A 88 -8.13 0.64 18.66
C PRO A 88 -7.03 -0.43 18.45
N ASP A 89 -7.07 -1.19 17.37
CA ASP A 89 -6.21 -2.33 17.15
C ASP A 89 -4.86 -1.96 16.49
N SER A 90 -3.77 -2.34 17.13
CA SER A 90 -2.41 -2.16 16.62
C SER A 90 -2.16 -2.93 15.29
N ALA A 91 -2.86 -4.03 15.08
CA ALA A 91 -2.73 -4.85 13.87
C ALA A 91 -3.18 -4.09 12.61
N MET A 92 -4.25 -3.29 12.70
CA MET A 92 -4.72 -2.48 11.57
C MET A 92 -3.77 -1.34 11.23
N LYS A 93 -3.16 -0.71 12.23
CA LYS A 93 -2.12 0.30 11.98
C LYS A 93 -0.90 -0.32 11.30
N ALA A 94 -0.50 -1.51 11.74
CA ALA A 94 0.58 -2.27 11.12
C ALA A 94 0.22 -2.67 9.68
N HIS A 95 -1.00 -3.14 9.43
CA HIS A 95 -1.48 -3.48 8.09
C HIS A 95 -1.53 -2.25 7.17
N TYR A 96 -1.99 -1.10 7.68
CA TYR A 96 -1.98 0.17 6.95
C TYR A 96 -0.55 0.55 6.55
N ILE A 97 0.41 0.50 7.50
CA ILE A 97 1.81 0.79 7.23
C ILE A 97 2.38 -0.19 6.19
N LYS A 98 2.07 -1.48 6.31
CA LYS A 98 2.51 -2.52 5.37
C LYS A 98 1.96 -2.29 3.95
N THR A 99 0.76 -1.76 3.83
CA THR A 99 0.12 -1.46 2.54
C THR A 99 0.63 -0.16 1.93
N ARG A 100 0.68 0.92 2.72
CA ARG A 100 1.14 2.24 2.30
C ARG A 100 2.66 2.34 2.18
N GLY A 101 3.38 1.62 3.07
CA GLY A 101 4.81 1.80 3.31
C GLY A 101 5.11 3.00 4.22
N PHE A 102 6.37 3.14 4.55
CA PHE A 102 6.89 4.32 5.25
C PHE A 102 6.98 5.51 4.28
N ASP A 103 7.19 6.70 4.83
CA ASP A 103 7.51 7.87 4.01
C ASP A 103 8.93 7.75 3.42
N ASP A 104 9.21 8.57 2.42
CA ASP A 104 10.50 8.57 1.73
C ASP A 104 11.65 8.96 2.65
N ALA A 105 11.40 9.82 3.64
CA ALA A 105 12.38 10.22 4.63
C ALA A 105 12.84 9.03 5.48
N HIS A 106 11.93 8.15 5.86
CA HIS A 106 12.26 6.93 6.59
C HIS A 106 13.14 5.98 5.78
N TYR A 107 12.78 5.72 4.51
CA TYR A 107 13.60 4.87 3.63
C TYR A 107 14.98 5.49 3.36
N LYS A 108 15.06 6.81 3.14
CA LYS A 108 16.31 7.53 2.98
C LYS A 108 17.20 7.39 4.22
N LYS A 109 16.62 7.53 5.41
CA LYS A 109 17.35 7.35 6.68
C LYS A 109 17.92 5.93 6.78
N MET A 110 17.14 4.89 6.45
CA MET A 110 17.62 3.51 6.45
C MET A 110 18.81 3.31 5.49
N ILE A 111 18.77 3.89 4.29
CA ILE A 111 19.89 3.82 3.33
C ILE A 111 21.14 4.48 3.91
N LEU A 112 21.00 5.67 4.49
CA LEU A 112 22.12 6.41 5.08
C LEU A 112 22.75 5.66 6.26
N GLU A 113 21.93 5.11 7.16
CA GLU A 113 22.40 4.31 8.31
C GLU A 113 23.11 3.04 7.83
N TYR A 114 22.60 2.40 6.78
CA TYR A 114 23.24 1.23 6.19
C TYR A 114 24.61 1.57 5.60
N LEU A 115 24.71 2.65 4.81
CA LEU A 115 25.96 3.11 4.24
C LEU A 115 26.95 3.59 5.31
N ALA A 116 26.47 4.24 6.37
CA ALA A 116 27.31 4.64 7.50
C ALA A 116 27.92 3.43 8.23
N LYS A 117 27.16 2.35 8.34
CA LYS A 117 27.60 1.13 9.01
C LYS A 117 28.55 0.27 8.18
N PHE A 118 28.29 0.17 6.87
CA PHE A 118 29.01 -0.76 5.98
C PHE A 118 29.98 -0.06 5.00
N GLY A 119 30.02 1.28 5.00
CA GLY A 119 30.88 2.11 4.18
C GLY A 119 30.40 2.26 2.74
N LYS A 120 30.16 1.17 2.04
CA LYS A 120 29.70 1.17 0.65
C LYS A 120 28.73 0.04 0.36
N SER A 121 27.91 0.21 -0.66
CA SER A 121 27.00 -0.84 -1.13
C SER A 121 26.71 -0.71 -2.61
N LYS A 122 26.57 -1.87 -3.28
CA LYS A 122 25.98 -1.91 -4.61
C LYS A 122 24.47 -1.68 -4.51
N ARG A 123 23.87 -1.26 -5.63
CA ARG A 123 22.42 -1.09 -5.75
C ARG A 123 21.64 -2.31 -5.25
N PHE A 124 22.08 -3.52 -5.59
CA PHE A 124 21.46 -4.76 -5.18
C PHE A 124 21.34 -4.88 -3.64
N GLY A 125 22.39 -4.54 -2.90
CA GLY A 125 22.36 -4.58 -1.43
C GLY A 125 21.38 -3.59 -0.82
N ILE A 126 21.19 -2.43 -1.47
CA ILE A 126 20.18 -1.45 -1.05
C ILE A 126 18.76 -1.94 -1.42
N GLU A 127 18.58 -2.59 -2.56
CA GLU A 127 17.33 -3.24 -2.92
C GLU A 127 16.95 -4.31 -1.89
N GLU A 128 17.85 -5.21 -1.52
CA GLU A 128 17.65 -6.23 -0.49
C GLU A 128 17.28 -5.63 0.88
N LEU A 129 17.99 -4.56 1.30
CA LEU A 129 17.68 -3.85 2.54
C LEU A 129 16.22 -3.37 2.62
N LEU A 130 15.69 -2.89 1.51
CA LEU A 130 14.39 -2.25 1.46
C LEU A 130 13.26 -3.18 0.99
N TRP A 131 13.55 -4.30 0.36
CA TRP A 131 12.59 -5.12 -0.38
C TRP A 131 11.35 -5.50 0.43
N ASP A 132 11.56 -6.04 1.64
CA ASP A 132 10.48 -6.47 2.54
C ASP A 132 9.84 -5.31 3.33
N LYS A 133 10.42 -4.12 3.23
CA LYS A 133 9.95 -2.91 3.92
C LYS A 133 9.16 -1.99 2.99
N LEU A 134 9.31 -2.22 1.68
CA LEU A 134 8.50 -1.53 0.68
C LEU A 134 7.08 -2.08 0.66
N PRO A 135 6.07 -1.25 0.31
CA PRO A 135 4.67 -1.67 0.31
C PRO A 135 4.42 -2.94 -0.50
N ASP A 136 3.67 -3.88 0.06
CA ASP A 136 3.27 -5.11 -0.63
C ASP A 136 2.36 -4.86 -1.85
N ILE A 137 1.75 -3.68 -1.91
CA ILE A 137 0.92 -3.27 -3.05
C ILE A 137 1.75 -2.94 -4.31
N LEU A 138 3.05 -2.69 -4.16
CA LEU A 138 3.93 -2.39 -5.28
C LEU A 138 4.35 -3.67 -5.99
N THR A 139 4.31 -3.64 -7.32
CA THR A 139 4.93 -4.69 -8.14
C THR A 139 6.46 -4.61 -8.02
N ASP A 140 7.17 -5.68 -8.36
CA ASP A 140 8.64 -5.72 -8.33
C ASP A 140 9.28 -4.59 -9.13
N LYS A 141 8.70 -4.26 -10.31
CA LYS A 141 9.15 -3.14 -11.13
C LYS A 141 8.96 -1.80 -10.40
N GLN A 142 7.84 -1.63 -9.71
CA GLN A 142 7.57 -0.41 -8.94
C GLN A 142 8.48 -0.32 -7.71
N LYS A 143 8.77 -1.42 -7.02
CA LYS A 143 9.74 -1.48 -5.93
C LYS A 143 11.13 -1.05 -6.40
N LYS A 144 11.62 -1.60 -7.51
CA LYS A 144 12.91 -1.20 -8.12
C LYS A 144 12.94 0.28 -8.49
N ASN A 145 11.87 0.79 -9.09
CA ASN A 145 11.76 2.21 -9.42
C ASN A 145 11.78 3.09 -8.16
N LYS A 146 11.11 2.66 -7.09
CA LYS A 146 11.12 3.37 -5.80
C LYS A 146 12.53 3.49 -5.24
N VAL A 147 13.29 2.40 -5.23
CA VAL A 147 14.70 2.43 -4.79
C VAL A 147 15.53 3.36 -5.67
N THR A 148 15.35 3.33 -6.99
CA THR A 148 16.03 4.26 -7.90
C THR A 148 15.76 5.71 -7.54
N ASN A 149 14.49 6.06 -7.32
CA ASN A 149 14.08 7.42 -6.98
C ASN A 149 14.65 7.87 -5.63
N LEU A 150 14.70 6.98 -4.63
CA LEU A 150 15.30 7.27 -3.33
C LEU A 150 16.80 7.54 -3.44
N LEU A 151 17.53 6.72 -4.21
CA LEU A 151 18.96 6.91 -4.45
C LEU A 151 19.24 8.20 -5.22
N SER A 152 18.45 8.50 -6.26
CA SER A 152 18.57 9.76 -7.00
C SER A 152 18.34 10.96 -6.10
N ALA A 153 17.28 10.92 -5.28
CA ALA A 153 16.98 12.01 -4.36
C ALA A 153 18.09 12.22 -3.31
N LEU A 154 18.65 11.15 -2.75
CA LEU A 154 19.77 11.25 -1.80
C LEU A 154 21.05 11.80 -2.47
N ARG A 155 21.31 11.43 -3.72
CA ARG A 155 22.42 11.99 -4.50
C ARG A 155 22.20 13.46 -4.78
N ASP A 156 21.01 13.85 -5.19
CA ASP A 156 20.66 15.24 -5.52
C ASP A 156 20.66 16.13 -4.23
N GLU A 157 20.41 15.52 -3.05
CA GLU A 157 20.59 16.14 -1.73
C GLU A 157 22.07 16.22 -1.29
N GLY A 158 23.01 15.70 -2.07
CA GLY A 158 24.43 15.70 -1.73
C GLY A 158 24.82 14.79 -0.56
N LYS A 159 23.99 13.79 -0.23
CA LYS A 159 24.23 12.89 0.91
C LYS A 159 24.98 11.61 0.52
N ILE A 160 24.82 11.18 -0.71
CA ILE A 160 25.50 10.01 -1.26
C ILE A 160 26.04 10.30 -2.66
N LYS A 161 27.05 9.56 -3.05
CA LYS A 161 27.54 9.55 -4.44
C LYS A 161 27.74 8.13 -4.94
N ASN A 162 27.79 8.01 -6.26
CA ASN A 162 28.19 6.76 -6.89
C ASN A 162 29.71 6.77 -7.08
N GLU A 163 30.39 5.71 -6.67
CA GLU A 163 31.84 5.54 -6.84
C GLU A 163 32.13 4.29 -7.66
N GLY A 164 32.97 4.42 -8.68
CA GLY A 164 33.36 3.31 -9.56
C GLY A 164 32.16 2.66 -10.27
N TYR A 165 32.18 1.32 -10.34
CA TYR A 165 31.15 0.53 -11.02
C TYR A 165 29.93 0.29 -10.09
N SER A 166 29.07 1.30 -9.94
CA SER A 166 27.75 1.18 -9.27
C SER A 166 27.79 0.98 -7.75
N GLU A 167 28.84 1.42 -7.06
CA GLU A 167 28.88 1.44 -5.59
C GLU A 167 28.40 2.80 -5.05
N TRP A 168 27.52 2.77 -4.07
CA TRP A 168 27.01 3.94 -3.38
C TRP A 168 27.75 4.12 -2.07
N ILE A 169 28.19 5.35 -1.80
CA ILE A 169 28.89 5.75 -0.57
C ILE A 169 28.31 7.05 -0.04
N LEU A 170 28.54 7.32 1.23
CA LEU A 170 28.26 8.63 1.84
C LEU A 170 29.24 9.68 1.33
N ILE A 171 28.81 10.93 1.28
CA ILE A 171 29.66 12.11 1.01
C ILE A 171 30.10 12.71 2.33
#